data_0b4073d3ca2ed2133b1a09987d7dc2b0
#
_entry.id   0b4073d3ca2ed2133b1a09987d7dc2b0
#
_cell.length_a   1.000
_cell.length_b   1.000
_cell.length_c   1.000
_cell.angle_alpha   90.00
_cell.angle_beta   90.00
_cell.angle_gamma   90.00
#
_symmetry.space_group_name_H-M   'P 1'
#
loop_
_entity.id
_entity.type
_entity.pdbx_description
1 polymer ?
#
loop_
_entity_poly.entity_id
_entity_poly.type
_entity_poly.pdbx_seq_one_letter_code
_entity_poly.pdbx_strand_id
1 'polypeptide(L)'
;MKKSLGSICLGAIMAMAFSYHAAAADLPEIEKSGTLKVATEDDYAPFNFMNNGQADGFNKDMLDELRKYAKFNVDQSILPWTGLLAAVSTGQYDMALTGAVITDDRLKVFDFTPPWASAQHYFVKRAGDNSLNTIAELSGKKVGVQAGSALLARLPELKAMLEKTG
;
A
#
# COMPACT_ATOMS: atom_id res chain seq x y z
N MET A 1 9.74 -36.92 -64.60
CA MET A 1 10.13 -36.56 -63.26
C MET A 1 9.74 -35.10 -62.99
N LYS A 2 8.59 -34.86 -62.39
CA LYS A 2 8.12 -33.50 -62.02
C LYS A 2 8.05 -33.42 -60.51
N LYS A 3 8.89 -32.56 -59.95
CA LYS A 3 8.88 -32.23 -58.49
C LYS A 3 7.85 -31.13 -58.26
N SER A 4 6.83 -31.41 -57.46
CA SER A 4 5.88 -30.40 -56.99
C SER A 4 6.46 -29.75 -55.73
N LEU A 5 6.70 -28.43 -55.77
CA LEU A 5 6.98 -27.62 -54.60
C LEU A 5 5.64 -27.33 -53.88
N GLY A 6 5.49 -27.88 -52.69
CA GLY A 6 4.40 -27.51 -51.81
C GLY A 6 4.70 -26.17 -51.13
N SER A 7 3.88 -25.15 -51.37
CA SER A 7 3.90 -23.89 -50.66
C SER A 7 3.34 -24.08 -49.27
N ILE A 8 4.20 -23.93 -48.27
CA ILE A 8 3.79 -23.83 -46.87
C ILE A 8 3.48 -22.35 -46.57
N CYS A 9 2.20 -22.01 -46.53
CA CYS A 9 1.75 -20.71 -46.02
C CYS A 9 1.83 -20.73 -44.49
N LEU A 10 2.90 -20.14 -43.97
CA LEU A 10 3.07 -19.90 -42.52
C LEU A 10 2.22 -18.68 -42.14
N GLY A 11 1.00 -18.91 -41.67
CA GLY A 11 0.16 -17.85 -41.12
C GLY A 11 0.73 -17.33 -39.80
N ALA A 12 1.33 -16.14 -39.83
CA ALA A 12 1.71 -15.42 -38.62
C ALA A 12 0.44 -14.94 -37.91
N ILE A 13 0.01 -15.66 -36.90
CA ILE A 13 -1.01 -15.18 -35.93
C ILE A 13 -0.32 -14.13 -35.08
N MET A 14 -0.55 -12.85 -35.41
CA MET A 14 -0.12 -11.72 -34.63
C MET A 14 -1.05 -11.64 -33.39
N ALA A 15 -0.63 -12.27 -32.30
CA ALA A 15 -1.29 -12.14 -31.01
C ALA A 15 -1.08 -10.67 -30.54
N MET A 16 -2.08 -9.81 -30.79
CA MET A 16 -2.15 -8.52 -30.12
C MET A 16 -2.35 -8.77 -28.63
N ALA A 17 -1.25 -8.75 -27.87
CA ALA A 17 -1.32 -8.67 -26.43
C ALA A 17 -1.90 -7.31 -26.09
N PHE A 18 -3.20 -7.25 -25.82
CA PHE A 18 -3.80 -6.12 -25.14
C PHE A 18 -3.20 -6.11 -23.73
N SER A 19 -2.25 -5.20 -23.51
CA SER A 19 -1.78 -4.88 -22.17
C SER A 19 -2.96 -4.22 -21.43
N TYR A 20 -3.77 -5.04 -20.76
CA TYR A 20 -4.67 -4.51 -19.75
C TYR A 20 -3.81 -3.93 -18.65
N HIS A 21 -3.73 -2.61 -18.59
CA HIS A 21 -3.24 -1.95 -17.39
C HIS A 21 -4.29 -2.22 -16.33
N ALA A 22 -3.98 -3.12 -15.41
CA ALA A 22 -4.80 -3.34 -14.24
C ALA A 22 -4.69 -2.06 -13.40
N ALA A 23 -5.73 -1.25 -13.43
CA ALA A 23 -5.94 -0.11 -12.55
C ALA A 23 -7.00 -0.51 -11.52
N ALA A 24 -7.00 0.13 -10.35
CA ALA A 24 -8.10 0.00 -9.41
C ALA A 24 -9.40 0.42 -10.10
N ALA A 25 -10.48 -0.32 -9.83
CA ALA A 25 -11.79 -0.06 -10.44
C ALA A 25 -12.38 1.26 -9.90
N ASP A 26 -13.04 2.02 -10.77
CA ASP A 26 -13.82 3.18 -10.36
C ASP A 26 -15.21 2.78 -9.83
N LEU A 27 -15.94 3.73 -9.26
CA LEU A 27 -17.26 3.42 -8.67
C LEU A 27 -18.26 2.79 -9.65
N PRO A 28 -18.40 3.23 -10.91
CA PRO A 28 -19.26 2.56 -11.89
C PRO A 28 -18.87 1.11 -12.17
N GLU A 29 -17.58 0.81 -12.20
CA GLU A 29 -17.08 -0.55 -12.39
C GLU A 29 -17.33 -1.42 -11.16
N ILE A 30 -17.16 -0.87 -9.95
CA ILE A 30 -17.46 -1.53 -8.68
C ILE A 30 -18.96 -1.84 -8.60
N GLU A 31 -19.83 -0.88 -8.92
CA GLU A 31 -21.29 -1.09 -8.93
C GLU A 31 -21.70 -2.16 -9.94
N LYS A 32 -21.06 -2.21 -11.11
CA LYS A 32 -21.29 -3.22 -12.14
C LYS A 32 -20.79 -4.60 -11.74
N SER A 33 -19.62 -4.68 -11.12
CA SER A 33 -19.04 -5.96 -10.64
C SER A 33 -19.74 -6.46 -9.37
N GLY A 34 -20.38 -5.56 -8.63
CA GLY A 34 -21.04 -5.83 -7.37
C GLY A 34 -20.10 -6.05 -6.19
N THR A 35 -18.79 -5.73 -6.33
CA THR A 35 -17.82 -5.94 -5.24
C THR A 35 -16.73 -4.87 -5.25
N LEU A 36 -16.48 -4.28 -4.08
CA LEU A 36 -15.33 -3.45 -3.76
C LEU A 36 -14.30 -4.30 -3.02
N LYS A 37 -13.10 -4.44 -3.57
CA LYS A 37 -11.98 -5.17 -2.95
C LYS A 37 -11.12 -4.22 -2.14
N VAL A 38 -11.08 -4.40 -0.82
CA VAL A 38 -10.37 -3.53 0.11
C VAL A 38 -9.20 -4.26 0.74
N ALA A 39 -7.99 -3.72 0.63
CA ALA A 39 -6.82 -4.17 1.35
C ALA A 39 -6.69 -3.41 2.68
N THR A 40 -6.52 -4.13 3.78
CA THR A 40 -6.24 -3.58 5.11
C THR A 40 -4.97 -4.20 5.68
N GLU A 41 -4.30 -3.49 6.59
CA GLU A 41 -3.05 -3.93 7.21
C GLU A 41 -3.31 -4.88 8.39
N ASP A 42 -2.38 -5.80 8.66
CA ASP A 42 -2.49 -6.83 9.69
C ASP A 42 -1.94 -6.41 11.06
N ASP A 43 -1.02 -5.43 11.11
CA ASP A 43 -0.29 -5.04 12.33
C ASP A 43 -0.11 -3.52 12.44
N TYR A 44 -1.21 -2.80 12.65
CA TYR A 44 -1.21 -1.35 12.85
C TYR A 44 -2.28 -0.91 13.87
N ALA A 45 -2.17 -1.42 15.09
CA ALA A 45 -3.08 -1.03 16.18
C ALA A 45 -2.95 0.47 16.52
N PRO A 46 -4.05 1.16 16.83
CA PRO A 46 -5.42 0.69 16.98
C PRO A 46 -6.25 0.75 15.68
N PHE A 47 -5.63 1.02 14.53
CA PHE A 47 -6.34 1.25 13.27
C PHE A 47 -6.70 -0.03 12.55
N ASN A 48 -5.72 -0.92 12.35
CA ASN A 48 -5.87 -2.23 11.76
C ASN A 48 -4.99 -3.21 12.51
N PHE A 49 -5.52 -4.29 12.99
CA PHE A 49 -4.74 -5.36 13.61
C PHE A 49 -5.54 -6.67 13.65
N MET A 50 -4.83 -7.74 13.97
CA MET A 50 -5.46 -9.04 14.16
C MET A 50 -5.73 -9.28 15.65
N ASN A 51 -6.98 -9.56 16.00
CA ASN A 51 -7.41 -9.92 17.33
C ASN A 51 -8.01 -11.33 17.31
N ASN A 52 -7.35 -12.29 17.95
CA ASN A 52 -7.77 -13.69 17.95
C ASN A 52 -8.05 -14.28 16.55
N GLY A 53 -7.22 -13.90 15.55
CA GLY A 53 -7.35 -14.38 14.18
C GLY A 53 -8.42 -13.67 13.34
N GLN A 54 -9.03 -12.61 13.86
CA GLN A 54 -10.00 -11.77 13.15
C GLN A 54 -9.50 -10.36 13.02
N ALA A 55 -9.91 -9.67 11.94
CA ALA A 55 -9.64 -8.25 11.76
C ALA A 55 -10.33 -7.45 12.87
N ASP A 56 -9.62 -6.47 13.42
CA ASP A 56 -10.11 -5.57 14.46
C ASP A 56 -9.54 -4.16 14.25
N GLY A 57 -10.09 -3.19 14.96
CA GLY A 57 -9.64 -1.80 14.95
C GLY A 57 -10.57 -0.84 14.21
N PHE A 58 -10.21 0.43 14.29
CA PHE A 58 -11.00 1.54 13.76
C PHE A 58 -11.40 1.37 12.29
N ASN A 59 -10.49 0.90 11.43
CA ASN A 59 -10.78 0.75 10.02
C ASN A 59 -11.75 -0.40 9.74
N LYS A 60 -11.74 -1.46 10.57
CA LYS A 60 -12.77 -2.49 10.51
C LYS A 60 -14.14 -1.91 10.79
N ASP A 61 -14.26 -1.08 11.83
CA ASP A 61 -15.53 -0.45 12.18
C ASP A 61 -16.01 0.48 11.05
N MET A 62 -15.09 1.21 10.40
CA MET A 62 -15.41 1.99 9.20
C MET A 62 -15.93 1.14 8.05
N LEU A 63 -15.34 -0.03 7.79
CA LEU A 63 -15.83 -0.95 6.76
C LEU A 63 -17.18 -1.53 7.11
N ASP A 64 -17.42 -1.86 8.36
CA ASP A 64 -18.72 -2.36 8.82
C ASP A 64 -19.81 -1.28 8.67
N GLU A 65 -19.47 -0.03 8.90
CA GLU A 65 -20.37 1.09 8.62
C GLU A 65 -20.62 1.27 7.13
N LEU A 66 -19.57 1.23 6.30
CA LEU A 66 -19.71 1.32 4.85
C LEU A 66 -20.62 0.23 4.29
N ARG A 67 -20.51 -1.01 4.78
CA ARG A 67 -21.35 -2.15 4.36
C ARG A 67 -22.85 -1.91 4.54
N LYS A 68 -23.25 -1.05 5.48
CA LYS A 68 -24.67 -0.72 5.69
C LYS A 68 -25.28 0.16 4.60
N TYR A 69 -24.44 0.95 3.92
CA TYR A 69 -24.87 1.92 2.91
C TYR A 69 -24.48 1.52 1.48
N ALA A 70 -23.45 0.67 1.33
CA ALA A 70 -22.99 0.24 0.03
C ALA A 70 -24.04 -0.60 -0.69
N LYS A 71 -24.19 -0.36 -2.00
CA LYS A 71 -25.06 -1.17 -2.88
C LYS A 71 -24.31 -2.35 -3.50
N PHE A 72 -23.08 -2.57 -3.07
CA PHE A 72 -22.18 -3.62 -3.51
C PHE A 72 -21.57 -4.33 -2.29
N ASN A 73 -21.03 -5.51 -2.51
CA ASN A 73 -20.29 -6.23 -1.48
C ASN A 73 -18.95 -5.53 -1.18
N VAL A 74 -18.53 -5.50 0.08
CA VAL A 74 -17.21 -4.98 0.51
C VAL A 74 -16.38 -6.16 0.99
N ASP A 75 -15.48 -6.62 0.12
CA ASP A 75 -14.57 -7.74 0.37
C ASP A 75 -13.26 -7.22 0.95
N GLN A 76 -13.00 -7.57 2.21
CA GLN A 76 -11.82 -7.15 2.95
C GLN A 76 -10.76 -8.24 2.94
N SER A 77 -9.56 -7.92 2.48
CA SER A 77 -8.36 -8.74 2.60
C SER A 77 -7.36 -8.10 3.55
N ILE A 78 -6.78 -8.91 4.43
CA ILE A 78 -5.80 -8.48 5.41
C ILE A 78 -4.42 -8.86 4.92
N LEU A 79 -3.53 -7.88 4.79
CA LEU A 79 -2.22 -8.01 4.20
C LEU A 79 -1.14 -7.42 5.12
N PRO A 80 0.10 -7.93 5.07
CA PRO A 80 1.20 -7.20 5.64
C PRO A 80 1.39 -5.87 4.89
N TRP A 81 1.88 -4.84 5.56
CA TRP A 81 2.18 -3.54 4.95
C TRP A 81 3.04 -3.65 3.69
N THR A 82 4.05 -4.53 3.75
CA THR A 82 4.95 -4.77 2.61
C THR A 82 4.16 -5.33 1.43
N GLY A 83 4.09 -4.55 0.34
CA GLY A 83 3.37 -4.91 -0.87
C GLY A 83 1.90 -4.46 -0.94
N LEU A 84 1.29 -4.02 0.17
CA LEU A 84 -0.12 -3.61 0.20
C LEU A 84 -0.43 -2.49 -0.80
N LEU A 85 0.35 -1.41 -0.80
CA LEU A 85 0.15 -0.31 -1.75
C LEU A 85 0.44 -0.73 -3.19
N ALA A 86 1.44 -1.59 -3.41
CA ALA A 86 1.72 -2.13 -4.75
C ALA A 86 0.55 -2.97 -5.27
N ALA A 87 -0.11 -3.75 -4.42
CA ALA A 87 -1.27 -4.55 -4.81
C ALA A 87 -2.47 -3.67 -5.22
N VAL A 88 -2.63 -2.48 -4.63
CA VAL A 88 -3.63 -1.50 -5.08
C VAL A 88 -3.21 -0.87 -6.40
N SER A 89 -1.96 -0.40 -6.53
CA SER A 89 -1.50 0.24 -7.77
C SER A 89 -1.54 -0.67 -8.99
N THR A 90 -1.50 -1.98 -8.80
CA THR A 90 -1.61 -2.99 -9.86
C THR A 90 -3.04 -3.48 -10.09
N GLY A 91 -4.05 -2.92 -9.42
CA GLY A 91 -5.46 -3.28 -9.58
C GLY A 91 -5.83 -4.65 -8.98
N GLN A 92 -4.99 -5.23 -8.14
CA GLN A 92 -5.34 -6.43 -7.39
C GLN A 92 -6.43 -6.12 -6.35
N TYR A 93 -6.37 -4.92 -5.78
CA TYR A 93 -7.38 -4.32 -4.93
C TYR A 93 -7.80 -2.96 -5.47
N ASP A 94 -9.04 -2.57 -5.19
CA ASP A 94 -9.62 -1.31 -5.64
C ASP A 94 -9.27 -0.18 -4.66
N MET A 95 -9.10 -0.51 -3.39
CA MET A 95 -8.84 0.46 -2.32
C MET A 95 -7.94 -0.13 -1.24
N ALA A 96 -7.09 0.72 -0.64
CA ALA A 96 -6.46 0.45 0.64
C ALA A 96 -7.15 1.27 1.75
N LEU A 97 -7.55 0.63 2.84
CA LEU A 97 -7.98 1.30 4.05
C LEU A 97 -6.98 0.99 5.16
N THR A 98 -6.06 1.92 5.39
CA THR A 98 -4.94 1.80 6.33
C THR A 98 -4.50 3.18 6.79
N GLY A 99 -3.56 3.25 7.73
CA GLY A 99 -2.93 4.50 8.17
C GLY A 99 -1.87 5.06 7.21
N ALA A 100 -2.01 4.82 5.93
CA ALA A 100 -1.06 5.31 4.93
C ALA A 100 -0.99 6.84 4.93
N VAL A 101 0.20 7.38 5.25
CA VAL A 101 0.45 8.83 5.22
C VAL A 101 0.41 9.34 3.78
N ILE A 102 -0.29 10.45 3.54
CA ILE A 102 -0.30 11.15 2.26
C ILE A 102 1.08 11.80 2.06
N THR A 103 1.75 11.49 0.96
CA THR A 103 3.02 12.09 0.56
C THR A 103 2.98 12.48 -0.92
N ASP A 104 3.84 13.44 -1.33
CA ASP A 104 3.90 13.90 -2.72
C ASP A 104 4.18 12.76 -3.71
N ASP A 105 5.00 11.79 -3.33
CA ASP A 105 5.29 10.63 -4.19
C ASP A 105 4.09 9.68 -4.29
N ARG A 106 3.34 9.50 -3.22
CA ARG A 106 2.14 8.67 -3.25
C ARG A 106 1.00 9.33 -4.02
N LEU A 107 0.88 10.66 -3.96
CA LEU A 107 -0.09 11.43 -4.75
C LEU A 107 0.13 11.35 -6.28
N LYS A 108 1.31 10.92 -6.73
CA LYS A 108 1.58 10.66 -8.16
C LYS A 108 0.97 9.34 -8.66
N VAL A 109 0.61 8.45 -7.74
CA VAL A 109 0.20 7.06 -8.05
C VAL A 109 -1.20 6.74 -7.53
N PHE A 110 -1.63 7.40 -6.46
CA PHE A 110 -2.88 7.12 -5.75
C PHE A 110 -3.70 8.39 -5.58
N ASP A 111 -5.02 8.23 -5.70
CA ASP A 111 -5.98 9.19 -5.19
C ASP A 111 -6.26 8.90 -3.72
N PHE A 112 -6.38 9.96 -2.92
CA PHE A 112 -6.67 9.87 -1.50
C PHE A 112 -7.99 10.53 -1.15
N THR A 113 -8.68 9.96 -0.18
CA THR A 113 -9.76 10.68 0.52
C THR A 113 -9.17 11.84 1.33
N PRO A 114 -9.97 12.82 1.76
CA PRO A 114 -9.51 13.75 2.78
C PRO A 114 -8.94 13.01 3.99
N PRO A 115 -7.86 13.51 4.61
CA PRO A 115 -7.27 12.85 5.77
C PRO A 115 -8.25 12.88 6.94
N TRP A 116 -8.45 11.73 7.58
CA TRP A 116 -9.31 11.60 8.76
C TRP A 116 -8.52 11.67 10.09
N ALA A 117 -7.18 11.65 10.03
CA ALA A 117 -6.29 11.83 11.17
C ALA A 117 -4.98 12.50 10.74
N SER A 118 -4.31 13.15 11.68
CA SER A 118 -2.94 13.61 11.51
C SER A 118 -1.97 12.63 12.16
N ALA A 119 -0.81 12.41 11.51
CA ALA A 119 0.26 11.56 12.03
C ALA A 119 1.51 12.39 12.35
N GLN A 120 2.18 12.03 13.42
CA GLN A 120 3.50 12.56 13.78
C GLN A 120 4.50 11.41 13.83
N HIS A 121 5.76 11.70 13.50
CA HIS A 121 6.84 10.73 13.55
C HIS A 121 7.63 10.87 14.84
N TYR A 122 7.84 9.75 15.52
CA TYR A 122 8.58 9.68 16.76
C TYR A 122 9.71 8.65 16.67
N PHE A 123 10.81 8.92 17.34
CA PHE A 123 11.80 7.91 17.66
C PHE A 123 11.39 7.19 18.93
N VAL A 124 11.40 5.88 18.90
CA VAL A 124 11.12 5.02 20.05
C VAL A 124 12.44 4.47 20.57
N LYS A 125 12.71 4.63 21.86
CA LYS A 125 13.85 4.08 22.56
C LYS A 125 13.39 3.18 23.72
N ARG A 126 14.30 2.39 24.28
CA ARG A 126 13.98 1.57 25.46
C ARG A 126 13.63 2.48 26.64
N ALA A 127 12.67 2.05 27.45
CA ALA A 127 12.34 2.72 28.68
C ALA A 127 13.57 2.74 29.62
N GLY A 128 13.86 3.89 30.21
CA GLY A 128 15.05 4.09 31.07
C GLY A 128 16.36 4.30 30.33
N ASP A 129 16.40 4.26 29.01
CA ASP A 129 17.59 4.61 28.24
C ASP A 129 17.78 6.15 28.21
N ASN A 130 18.80 6.63 28.95
CA ASN A 130 19.14 8.04 29.01
C ASN A 130 20.23 8.45 28.00
N SER A 131 20.67 7.55 27.13
CA SER A 131 21.70 7.80 26.12
C SER A 131 21.16 8.38 24.81
N LEU A 132 19.84 8.50 24.65
CA LEU A 132 19.15 8.94 23.45
C LEU A 132 18.07 9.98 23.80
N ASN A 133 18.45 11.22 23.94
CA ASN A 133 17.54 12.32 24.27
C ASN A 133 17.51 13.39 23.18
N THR A 134 18.52 13.41 22.31
CA THR A 134 18.67 14.36 21.20
C THR A 134 18.95 13.64 19.89
N ILE A 135 18.75 14.34 18.77
CA ILE A 135 19.07 13.80 17.43
C ILE A 135 20.59 13.51 17.31
N ALA A 136 21.45 14.35 17.87
CA ALA A 136 22.90 14.17 17.83
C ALA A 136 23.35 12.83 18.43
N GLU A 137 22.68 12.36 19.48
CA GLU A 137 22.97 11.09 20.15
C GLU A 137 22.60 9.84 19.30
N LEU A 138 21.89 10.03 18.18
CA LEU A 138 21.63 8.97 17.19
C LEU A 138 22.88 8.66 16.34
N SER A 139 23.90 9.51 16.35
CA SER A 139 25.14 9.29 15.60
C SER A 139 25.74 7.94 15.96
N GLY A 140 26.09 7.13 14.96
CA GLY A 140 26.62 5.77 15.12
C GLY A 140 25.63 4.73 15.66
N LYS A 141 24.35 5.05 15.84
CA LYS A 141 23.32 4.11 16.29
C LYS A 141 22.64 3.43 15.10
N LYS A 142 22.10 2.24 15.35
CA LYS A 142 21.23 1.55 14.38
C LYS A 142 19.79 1.99 14.57
N VAL A 143 19.19 2.53 13.53
CA VAL A 143 17.78 2.94 13.51
C VAL A 143 16.98 1.90 12.72
N GLY A 144 15.98 1.29 13.34
CA GLY A 144 15.03 0.41 12.67
C GLY A 144 13.91 1.24 12.04
N VAL A 145 13.50 0.88 10.84
CA VAL A 145 12.39 1.51 10.13
C VAL A 145 11.66 0.47 9.28
N GLN A 146 10.34 0.59 9.17
CA GLN A 146 9.54 -0.31 8.36
C GLN A 146 9.78 -0.07 6.86
N ALA A 147 10.05 -1.15 6.12
CA ALA A 147 10.23 -1.09 4.68
C ALA A 147 8.97 -0.55 3.98
N GLY A 148 9.14 0.32 2.97
CA GLY A 148 8.01 0.94 2.25
C GLY A 148 7.23 2.00 3.03
N SER A 149 7.61 2.29 4.28
CA SER A 149 6.97 3.36 5.06
C SER A 149 7.42 4.76 4.60
N ALA A 150 6.60 5.78 4.90
CA ALA A 150 6.98 7.18 4.67
C ALA A 150 8.22 7.59 5.46
N LEU A 151 8.53 6.90 6.56
CA LEU A 151 9.72 7.14 7.39
C LEU A 151 11.01 6.77 6.67
N LEU A 152 11.00 5.69 5.89
CA LEU A 152 12.15 5.25 5.11
C LEU A 152 12.61 6.34 4.12
N ALA A 153 11.67 7.00 3.46
CA ALA A 153 11.95 8.09 2.53
C ALA A 153 12.55 9.34 3.21
N ARG A 154 12.41 9.48 4.54
CA ARG A 154 12.93 10.60 5.32
C ARG A 154 14.31 10.35 5.95
N LEU A 155 14.91 9.18 5.77
CA LEU A 155 16.27 8.91 6.27
C LEU A 155 17.34 9.90 5.77
N PRO A 156 17.30 10.39 4.51
CA PRO A 156 18.22 11.44 4.05
C PRO A 156 18.11 12.74 4.87
N GLU A 157 16.90 13.12 5.30
CA GLU A 157 16.70 14.30 6.16
C GLU A 157 17.38 14.09 7.54
N LEU A 158 17.16 12.91 8.14
CA LEU A 158 17.80 12.56 9.40
C LEU A 158 19.33 12.60 9.26
N LYS A 159 19.89 12.05 8.18
CA LYS A 159 21.33 12.12 7.90
C LYS A 159 21.80 13.56 7.83
N ALA A 160 21.13 14.43 7.08
CA ALA A 160 21.49 15.85 6.97
C ALA A 160 21.39 16.60 8.31
N MET A 161 20.47 16.22 9.20
CA MET A 161 20.37 16.77 10.54
C MET A 161 21.57 16.33 11.40
N LEU A 162 21.98 15.07 11.33
CA LEU A 162 23.14 14.55 12.06
C LEU A 162 24.45 15.18 11.60
N GLU A 163 24.63 15.40 10.30
CA GLU A 163 25.82 16.08 9.73
C GLU A 163 25.96 17.53 10.21
N LYS A 164 24.86 18.18 10.58
CA LYS A 164 24.90 19.55 11.15
C LYS A 164 25.21 19.60 12.65
N THR A 165 25.09 18.48 13.34
CA THR A 165 25.28 18.42 14.80
C THR A 165 26.63 17.85 15.21
N GLY A 166 27.40 17.30 14.29
CA GLY A 166 28.68 16.67 14.54
C GLY A 166 29.82 17.24 13.86
#